data_30a71a38e873b3b408447f16f7f22156
#
_entry.id   30a71a38e873b3b408447f16f7f22156
#
_cell.length_a   1.000
_cell.length_b   1.000
_cell.length_c   1.000
_cell.angle_alpha   90.00
_cell.angle_beta   90.00
_cell.angle_gamma   90.00
#
_symmetry.space_group_name_H-M   'P 1'
#
loop_
_entity.id
_entity.type
_entity.pdbx_description
1 polymer ?
#
loop_
_entity_poly.entity_id
_entity_poly.type
_entity_poly.pdbx_seq_one_letter_code
_entity_poly.pdbx_strand_id
1 'polypeptide(L)'
;MNHLQLIIRREYLNKIRNRSFILMTFLSPIIMVLIFTVVAYLSQLNNESVNTINILDESGLFANSFKNSETINYTNLENISLNKAKLATETSEVFGLLYIPKAPALDDFSESVIFYSDESPSISMMRSIENEIENRVNVLKLEESGIDAKQIKELRINIDAKIETFEGKKTSKLGAGLKLIFGGIAGYLLFMFIIIYGNMIMRSVIEEKTSRIIEVIISSVQPIKLLLGKILGTTLAGVTQFAVWIVIILLLNTVISSIFGIDPSAIQSQPQEILGETSNSQQIITDVLVEINNLPIYNLLVMFMFFFIGGYLLYSSLYAAIGAAVDNETDTQQFMLPILMPLILGMYVGFFTVIDNPHGIVSQVFSYIPLTSPVVMLMRIPFGVPIWQQILSLAILFATFMGTVWFASKIYRVGILMYGKKASYREIIKWLKY
;
A
#
# COMPACT_ATOMS: atom_id res chain seq x y z
N MET A 1 -42.49 -10.87 -10.36
CA MET A 1 -41.10 -10.39 -10.19
C MET A 1 -40.48 -10.20 -11.56
N ASN A 2 -39.75 -9.09 -11.76
CA ASN A 2 -39.06 -8.83 -13.03
C ASN A 2 -37.92 -9.87 -13.18
N HIS A 3 -37.73 -10.44 -14.37
CA HIS A 3 -36.69 -11.47 -14.64
C HIS A 3 -35.30 -11.02 -14.15
N LEU A 4 -34.98 -9.72 -14.26
CA LEU A 4 -33.74 -9.15 -13.77
C LEU A 4 -33.57 -9.31 -12.25
N GLN A 5 -34.62 -9.05 -11.47
CA GLN A 5 -34.57 -9.17 -9.99
C GLN A 5 -34.37 -10.63 -9.55
N LEU A 6 -34.96 -11.60 -10.28
CA LEU A 6 -34.77 -13.01 -9.99
C LEU A 6 -33.31 -13.45 -10.23
N ILE A 7 -32.70 -12.96 -11.31
CA ILE A 7 -31.31 -13.27 -11.64
C ILE A 7 -30.38 -12.65 -10.60
N ILE A 8 -30.56 -11.37 -10.28
CA ILE A 8 -29.77 -10.69 -9.22
C ILE A 8 -29.82 -11.47 -7.91
N ARG A 9 -31.03 -11.84 -7.47
CA ARG A 9 -31.21 -12.60 -6.23
C ARG A 9 -30.53 -13.97 -6.29
N ARG A 10 -30.67 -14.70 -7.39
CA ARG A 10 -30.00 -15.98 -7.59
C ARG A 10 -28.50 -15.86 -7.52
N GLU A 11 -27.91 -14.95 -8.29
CA GLU A 11 -26.47 -14.74 -8.34
C GLU A 11 -25.92 -14.30 -6.98
N TYR A 12 -26.57 -13.36 -6.32
CA TYR A 12 -26.21 -12.92 -4.97
C TYR A 12 -26.22 -14.06 -3.96
N LEU A 13 -27.33 -14.82 -3.88
CA LEU A 13 -27.44 -15.93 -2.92
C LEU A 13 -26.46 -17.07 -3.21
N ASN A 14 -26.18 -17.37 -4.48
CA ASN A 14 -25.17 -18.34 -4.84
C ASN A 14 -23.77 -17.94 -4.38
N LYS A 15 -23.44 -16.64 -4.43
CA LYS A 15 -22.15 -16.13 -3.98
C LYS A 15 -22.03 -16.12 -2.46
N ILE A 16 -22.96 -15.51 -1.73
CA ILE A 16 -22.88 -15.37 -0.27
C ILE A 16 -23.03 -16.71 0.48
N ARG A 17 -23.66 -17.72 -0.12
CA ARG A 17 -23.78 -19.07 0.44
C ARG A 17 -22.61 -19.98 0.10
N ASN A 18 -21.71 -19.55 -0.77
CA ASN A 18 -20.53 -20.33 -1.13
C ASN A 18 -19.56 -20.38 0.07
N ARG A 19 -19.14 -21.61 0.45
CA ARG A 19 -18.24 -21.83 1.60
C ARG A 19 -16.92 -21.06 1.45
N SER A 20 -16.35 -21.04 0.24
CA SER A 20 -15.11 -20.29 -0.01
C SER A 20 -15.30 -18.78 0.16
N PHE A 21 -16.44 -18.23 -0.26
CA PHE A 21 -16.77 -16.83 -0.09
C PHE A 21 -16.87 -16.46 1.40
N ILE A 22 -17.63 -17.26 2.17
CA ILE A 22 -17.79 -17.05 3.62
C ILE A 22 -16.41 -17.12 4.30
N LEU A 23 -15.65 -18.17 4.02
CA LEU A 23 -14.33 -18.37 4.61
C LEU A 23 -13.38 -17.20 4.31
N MET A 24 -13.30 -16.77 3.04
CA MET A 24 -12.46 -15.64 2.63
C MET A 24 -12.94 -14.31 3.21
N THR A 25 -14.27 -14.10 3.34
CA THR A 25 -14.81 -12.87 3.91
C THR A 25 -14.40 -12.67 5.37
N PHE A 26 -14.43 -13.73 6.19
CA PHE A 26 -14.06 -13.63 7.60
C PHE A 26 -12.55 -13.82 7.84
N LEU A 27 -11.91 -14.68 7.07
CA LEU A 27 -10.51 -15.04 7.26
C LEU A 27 -9.55 -13.95 6.77
N SER A 28 -9.87 -13.24 5.68
CA SER A 28 -8.97 -12.23 5.11
C SER A 28 -8.61 -11.09 6.07
N PRO A 29 -9.54 -10.44 6.79
CA PRO A 29 -9.19 -9.42 7.77
C PRO A 29 -8.36 -9.98 8.92
N ILE A 30 -8.67 -11.20 9.38
CA ILE A 30 -7.94 -11.85 10.47
C ILE A 30 -6.50 -12.16 10.06
N ILE A 31 -6.31 -12.74 8.85
CA ILE A 31 -4.97 -12.99 8.30
C ILE A 31 -4.19 -11.69 8.14
N MET A 32 -4.83 -10.63 7.65
CA MET A 32 -4.18 -9.33 7.48
C MET A 32 -3.68 -8.77 8.82
N VAL A 33 -4.52 -8.79 9.86
CA VAL A 33 -4.12 -8.36 11.21
C VAL A 33 -3.01 -9.25 11.76
N LEU A 34 -3.10 -10.57 11.56
CA LEU A 34 -2.08 -11.52 12.01
C LEU A 34 -0.74 -11.25 11.32
N ILE A 35 -0.73 -11.04 10.01
CA ILE A 35 0.51 -10.71 9.26
C ILE A 35 1.12 -9.41 9.80
N PHE A 36 0.33 -8.35 9.98
CA PHE A 36 0.84 -7.09 10.55
C PHE A 36 1.40 -7.29 11.97
N THR A 37 0.71 -8.07 12.80
CA THR A 37 1.18 -8.37 14.16
C THR A 37 2.49 -9.16 14.15
N VAL A 38 2.59 -10.18 13.28
CA VAL A 38 3.82 -10.98 13.12
C VAL A 38 4.98 -10.12 12.61
N VAL A 39 4.74 -9.27 11.59
CA VAL A 39 5.77 -8.36 11.05
C VAL A 39 6.23 -7.37 12.12
N ALA A 40 5.30 -6.78 12.89
CA ALA A 40 5.63 -5.88 13.98
C ALA A 40 6.45 -6.59 15.08
N TYR A 41 6.05 -7.81 15.44
CA TYR A 41 6.78 -8.64 16.41
C TYR A 41 8.19 -9.02 15.93
N LEU A 42 8.31 -9.45 14.66
CA LEU A 42 9.62 -9.76 14.06
C LEU A 42 10.51 -8.52 13.95
N SER A 43 9.92 -7.35 13.64
CA SER A 43 10.65 -6.08 13.63
C SER A 43 11.18 -5.72 15.02
N GLN A 44 10.41 -5.98 16.07
CA GLN A 44 10.85 -5.76 17.46
C GLN A 44 11.98 -6.72 17.83
N LEU A 45 11.88 -8.02 17.52
CA LEU A 45 12.95 -8.99 17.76
C LEU A 45 14.24 -8.62 17.02
N ASN A 46 14.12 -8.09 15.81
CA ASN A 46 15.28 -7.65 15.02
C ASN A 46 15.97 -6.41 15.64
N ASN A 47 15.20 -5.56 16.34
CA ASN A 47 15.75 -4.41 17.07
C ASN A 47 16.38 -4.81 18.43
N GLU A 48 16.05 -5.97 18.98
CA GLU A 48 16.63 -6.49 20.22
C GLU A 48 17.99 -7.17 19.98
N SER A 49 18.36 -7.49 18.74
CA SER A 49 19.69 -8.03 18.40
C SER A 49 20.73 -6.89 18.41
N VAL A 50 21.55 -6.85 19.44
CA VAL A 50 22.67 -5.90 19.55
C VAL A 50 23.85 -6.41 18.73
N ASN A 51 24.18 -5.70 17.65
CA ASN A 51 25.37 -6.02 16.85
C ASN A 51 26.61 -5.44 17.49
N THR A 52 27.60 -6.27 17.78
CA THR A 52 28.90 -5.80 18.25
C THR A 52 29.81 -5.52 17.07
N ILE A 53 30.43 -4.35 17.04
CA ILE A 53 31.37 -3.91 16.00
C ILE A 53 32.72 -3.62 16.66
N ASN A 54 33.76 -4.28 16.19
CA ASN A 54 35.11 -3.95 16.57
C ASN A 54 35.61 -2.73 15.79
N ILE A 55 36.30 -1.82 16.44
CA ILE A 55 36.89 -0.63 15.84
C ILE A 55 38.41 -0.72 15.98
N LEU A 56 39.11 -0.65 14.86
CA LEU A 56 40.55 -0.45 14.82
C LEU A 56 40.84 0.94 14.23
N ASP A 57 41.11 1.90 15.13
CA ASP A 57 41.44 3.27 14.80
C ASP A 57 42.96 3.50 14.90
N GLU A 58 43.65 3.44 13.75
CA GLU A 58 45.09 3.73 13.70
C GLU A 58 45.39 5.25 13.71
N SER A 59 44.39 6.08 13.47
CA SER A 59 44.54 7.54 13.49
C SER A 59 44.52 8.09 14.89
N GLY A 60 43.88 7.41 15.84
CA GLY A 60 43.65 7.87 17.23
C GLY A 60 42.67 9.03 17.38
N LEU A 61 42.01 9.44 16.29
CA LEU A 61 41.11 10.62 16.28
C LEU A 61 39.68 10.28 16.66
N PHE A 62 39.28 8.99 16.58
CA PHE A 62 37.91 8.56 16.74
C PHE A 62 37.66 7.72 18.01
N ALA A 63 38.61 7.53 18.87
CA ALA A 63 38.57 6.63 20.04
C ALA A 63 37.33 6.79 20.94
N ASN A 64 36.79 8.04 21.05
CA ASN A 64 35.61 8.35 21.87
C ASN A 64 34.40 8.82 21.05
N SER A 65 34.42 8.68 19.74
CA SER A 65 33.37 9.18 18.86
C SER A 65 32.17 8.23 18.80
N PHE A 66 32.44 6.92 18.83
CA PHE A 66 31.41 5.91 18.73
C PHE A 66 30.79 5.61 20.10
N LYS A 67 29.52 5.88 20.24
CA LYS A 67 28.74 5.59 21.45
C LYS A 67 27.88 4.37 21.24
N ASN A 68 27.84 3.50 22.24
CA ASN A 68 26.93 2.36 22.22
C ASN A 68 25.49 2.85 22.15
N SER A 69 24.70 2.18 21.31
CA SER A 69 23.27 2.39 21.13
C SER A 69 22.50 1.14 21.52
N GLU A 70 21.17 1.19 21.47
CA GLU A 70 20.33 0.00 21.75
C GLU A 70 20.58 -1.13 20.75
N THR A 71 21.08 -0.85 19.54
CA THR A 71 21.26 -1.82 18.46
C THR A 71 22.71 -2.11 18.09
N ILE A 72 23.67 -1.26 18.51
CA ILE A 72 25.09 -1.38 18.15
C ILE A 72 25.96 -1.15 19.38
N ASN A 73 26.82 -2.13 19.68
CA ASN A 73 27.90 -2.00 20.64
C ASN A 73 29.23 -1.87 19.93
N TYR A 74 30.03 -0.87 20.30
CA TYR A 74 31.36 -0.66 19.75
C TYR A 74 32.43 -1.10 20.74
N THR A 75 33.40 -1.89 20.26
CA THR A 75 34.57 -2.31 21.04
C THR A 75 35.85 -1.84 20.36
N ASN A 76 36.61 -1.00 21.04
CA ASN A 76 37.87 -0.51 20.51
C ASN A 76 38.96 -1.58 20.66
N LEU A 77 39.67 -1.85 19.57
CA LEU A 77 40.84 -2.72 19.53
C LEU A 77 42.09 -1.83 19.52
N GLU A 78 42.90 -1.95 20.57
CA GLU A 78 44.12 -1.13 20.70
C GLU A 78 45.37 -2.00 20.53
N ASN A 79 46.42 -1.41 19.95
CA ASN A 79 47.74 -2.02 19.86
C ASN A 79 47.86 -3.34 19.10
N ILE A 80 47.00 -3.56 18.13
CA ILE A 80 47.04 -4.75 17.27
C ILE A 80 47.11 -4.35 15.79
N SER A 81 47.77 -5.21 14.98
CA SER A 81 47.81 -4.99 13.53
C SER A 81 46.48 -5.35 12.87
N LEU A 82 46.17 -4.74 11.71
CA LEU A 82 44.94 -4.99 10.91
C LEU A 82 44.69 -6.48 10.68
N ASN A 83 45.72 -7.27 10.34
CA ASN A 83 45.58 -8.70 10.09
C ASN A 83 45.19 -9.47 11.35
N LYS A 84 45.69 -9.08 12.52
CA LYS A 84 45.29 -9.67 13.80
C LYS A 84 43.89 -9.23 14.20
N ALA A 85 43.51 -7.98 13.93
CA ALA A 85 42.18 -7.47 14.18
C ALA A 85 41.12 -8.20 13.33
N LYS A 86 41.41 -8.46 12.06
CA LYS A 86 40.55 -9.27 11.18
C LYS A 86 40.35 -10.67 11.71
N LEU A 87 41.44 -11.37 12.02
CA LEU A 87 41.37 -12.74 12.59
C LEU A 87 40.63 -12.76 13.94
N ALA A 88 40.87 -11.78 14.79
CA ALA A 88 40.18 -11.70 16.09
C ALA A 88 38.67 -11.45 15.92
N THR A 89 38.26 -10.67 14.92
CA THR A 89 36.87 -10.40 14.62
C THR A 89 36.20 -11.61 13.96
N GLU A 90 36.88 -12.27 13.01
CA GLU A 90 36.38 -13.47 12.30
C GLU A 90 36.18 -14.67 13.25
N THR A 91 37.05 -14.81 14.28
CA THR A 91 36.97 -15.91 15.24
C THR A 91 36.04 -15.64 16.41
N SER A 92 35.52 -14.44 16.57
CA SER A 92 34.59 -14.02 17.62
C SER A 92 33.18 -13.84 17.06
N GLU A 93 32.17 -13.92 17.93
CA GLU A 93 30.75 -13.62 17.57
C GLU A 93 30.51 -12.11 17.39
N VAL A 94 31.35 -11.45 16.58
CA VAL A 94 31.30 -10.00 16.33
C VAL A 94 30.88 -9.79 14.90
N PHE A 95 29.94 -8.87 14.68
CA PHE A 95 29.34 -8.63 13.37
C PHE A 95 30.34 -8.13 12.31
N GLY A 96 31.31 -7.31 12.71
CA GLY A 96 32.31 -6.78 11.80
C GLY A 96 33.37 -5.91 12.44
N LEU A 97 34.34 -5.52 11.59
CA LEU A 97 35.48 -4.65 11.95
C LEU A 97 35.41 -3.36 11.18
N LEU A 98 35.29 -2.24 11.87
CA LEU A 98 35.50 -0.91 11.32
C LEU A 98 36.98 -0.54 11.40
N TYR A 99 37.61 -0.42 10.25
CA TYR A 99 39.02 -0.03 10.14
C TYR A 99 39.14 1.43 9.70
N ILE A 100 39.79 2.23 10.53
CA ILE A 100 40.08 3.64 10.27
C ILE A 100 41.61 3.80 10.17
N PRO A 101 42.17 3.92 8.97
CA PRO A 101 43.61 4.02 8.78
C PRO A 101 44.14 5.38 9.21
N LYS A 102 45.43 5.48 9.35
CA LYS A 102 46.11 6.77 9.56
C LYS A 102 46.12 7.55 8.23
N ALA A 103 45.34 8.62 8.15
CA ALA A 103 45.24 9.45 6.95
C ALA A 103 46.17 10.68 7.05
N PRO A 104 46.82 11.09 5.93
CA PRO A 104 47.67 12.30 5.90
C PRO A 104 46.91 13.61 6.10
N ALA A 105 45.67 13.67 5.63
CA ALA A 105 44.76 14.82 5.76
C ALA A 105 43.36 14.36 6.18
N LEU A 106 42.57 15.28 6.79
CA LEU A 106 41.20 14.98 7.22
C LEU A 106 40.26 14.64 6.05
N ASP A 107 40.55 15.16 4.85
CA ASP A 107 39.75 14.86 3.66
C ASP A 107 39.93 13.43 3.17
N ASP A 108 41.08 12.82 3.46
CA ASP A 108 41.37 11.46 3.00
C ASP A 108 40.55 10.38 3.74
N PHE A 109 39.93 10.73 4.88
CA PHE A 109 39.04 9.79 5.59
C PHE A 109 37.79 9.44 4.79
N SER A 110 37.35 10.29 3.85
CA SER A 110 36.15 10.06 3.05
C SER A 110 36.22 8.80 2.19
N GLU A 111 37.44 8.36 1.79
CA GLU A 111 37.64 7.20 0.93
C GLU A 111 38.46 6.07 1.58
N SER A 112 39.04 6.32 2.75
CA SER A 112 40.03 5.39 3.36
C SER A 112 39.43 4.47 4.44
N VAL A 113 38.25 4.78 4.96
CA VAL A 113 37.60 3.95 5.98
C VAL A 113 37.00 2.70 5.35
N ILE A 114 37.27 1.53 5.97
CA ILE A 114 36.81 0.23 5.43
C ILE A 114 36.08 -0.52 6.54
N PHE A 115 34.91 -1.06 6.19
CA PHE A 115 34.14 -1.98 7.04
C PHE A 115 34.33 -3.42 6.52
N TYR A 116 34.81 -4.32 7.38
CA TYR A 116 34.97 -5.74 7.08
C TYR A 116 33.92 -6.53 7.83
N SER A 117 33.16 -7.37 7.13
CA SER A 117 32.19 -8.30 7.72
C SER A 117 31.92 -9.47 6.78
N ASP A 118 31.52 -10.61 7.32
CA ASP A 118 31.12 -11.78 6.53
C ASP A 118 29.74 -11.59 5.89
N GLU A 119 28.87 -10.86 6.57
CA GLU A 119 27.53 -10.52 6.10
C GLU A 119 27.45 -9.07 5.66
N SER A 120 26.58 -8.79 4.68
CA SER A 120 26.34 -7.41 4.24
C SER A 120 25.64 -6.61 5.35
N PRO A 121 26.24 -5.51 5.86
CA PRO A 121 25.61 -4.68 6.87
C PRO A 121 24.34 -4.01 6.34
N SER A 122 23.39 -3.73 7.24
CA SER A 122 22.20 -2.99 6.86
C SER A 122 22.55 -1.54 6.46
N ILE A 123 21.74 -0.98 5.53
CA ILE A 123 21.92 0.41 5.09
C ILE A 123 21.84 1.39 6.27
N SER A 124 20.96 1.12 7.24
CA SER A 124 20.81 1.94 8.44
C SER A 124 22.05 1.92 9.33
N MET A 125 22.68 0.74 9.50
CA MET A 125 23.91 0.58 10.25
C MET A 125 25.07 1.34 9.60
N MET A 126 25.27 1.15 8.28
CA MET A 126 26.33 1.87 7.54
C MET A 126 26.14 3.37 7.62
N ARG A 127 24.93 3.85 7.41
CA ARG A 127 24.63 5.30 7.53
C ARG A 127 24.88 5.84 8.94
N SER A 128 24.61 5.06 9.97
CA SER A 128 24.92 5.46 11.36
C SER A 128 26.42 5.59 11.57
N ILE A 129 27.21 4.62 11.10
CA ILE A 129 28.69 4.64 11.18
C ILE A 129 29.27 5.84 10.38
N GLU A 130 28.81 6.02 9.15
CA GLU A 130 29.20 7.14 8.28
C GLU A 130 28.91 8.48 8.93
N ASN A 131 27.72 8.68 9.49
CA ASN A 131 27.34 9.91 10.18
C ASN A 131 28.24 10.22 11.40
N GLU A 132 28.61 9.21 12.17
CA GLU A 132 29.52 9.41 13.32
C GLU A 132 30.92 9.82 12.87
N ILE A 133 31.43 9.21 11.79
CA ILE A 133 32.72 9.58 11.19
C ILE A 133 32.66 10.98 10.63
N GLU A 134 31.66 11.31 9.82
CA GLU A 134 31.46 12.65 9.26
C GLU A 134 31.36 13.73 10.34
N ASN A 135 30.57 13.48 11.38
CA ASN A 135 30.42 14.40 12.49
C ASN A 135 31.79 14.68 13.16
N ARG A 136 32.58 13.63 13.39
CA ARG A 136 33.91 13.79 14.03
C ARG A 136 34.88 14.49 13.12
N VAL A 137 34.98 14.15 11.84
CA VAL A 137 35.84 14.82 10.86
C VAL A 137 35.46 16.29 10.73
N ASN A 138 34.18 16.61 10.69
CA ASN A 138 33.70 17.99 10.63
C ASN A 138 34.13 18.81 11.90
N VAL A 139 34.03 18.20 13.09
CA VAL A 139 34.50 18.82 14.33
C VAL A 139 36.00 19.07 14.27
N LEU A 140 36.80 18.10 13.81
CA LEU A 140 38.25 18.25 13.68
C LEU A 140 38.64 19.35 12.69
N LYS A 141 37.96 19.44 11.54
CA LYS A 141 38.16 20.51 10.53
C LYS A 141 37.85 21.90 11.11
N LEU A 142 36.80 22.00 11.93
CA LEU A 142 36.49 23.26 12.62
C LEU A 142 37.60 23.65 13.64
N GLU A 143 38.08 22.68 14.42
CA GLU A 143 39.18 22.88 15.36
C GLU A 143 40.47 23.31 14.64
N GLU A 144 40.83 22.68 13.51
CA GLU A 144 41.97 23.11 12.69
C GLU A 144 41.79 24.52 12.11
N SER A 145 40.56 24.91 11.79
CA SER A 145 40.26 26.27 11.31
C SER A 145 40.22 27.33 12.43
N GLY A 146 40.48 26.93 13.67
CA GLY A 146 40.43 27.84 14.83
C GLY A 146 39.03 28.22 15.27
N ILE A 147 38.02 27.44 14.85
CA ILE A 147 36.63 27.67 15.16
C ILE A 147 36.19 26.66 16.23
N ASP A 148 35.63 27.15 17.34
CA ASP A 148 35.14 26.29 18.41
C ASP A 148 33.86 25.55 17.93
N ALA A 149 33.98 24.24 17.75
CA ALA A 149 32.89 23.39 17.34
C ALA A 149 31.70 23.40 18.32
N LYS A 150 31.94 23.65 19.61
CA LYS A 150 30.88 23.81 20.62
C LYS A 150 30.05 25.06 20.37
N GLN A 151 30.70 26.18 20.03
CA GLN A 151 30.00 27.42 19.70
C GLN A 151 29.13 27.26 18.45
N ILE A 152 29.60 26.55 17.42
CA ILE A 152 28.79 26.26 16.24
C ILE A 152 27.58 25.37 16.58
N LYS A 153 27.77 24.36 17.45
CA LYS A 153 26.68 23.48 17.87
C LYS A 153 25.63 24.24 18.70
N GLU A 154 26.04 25.19 19.52
CA GLU A 154 25.14 26.09 20.28
C GLU A 154 24.43 27.10 19.39
N LEU A 155 25.09 27.57 18.33
CA LEU A 155 24.54 28.51 17.35
C LEU A 155 23.64 27.77 16.30
N ARG A 156 23.69 26.46 16.24
CA ARG A 156 22.90 25.69 15.29
C ARG A 156 21.44 25.58 15.77
N ILE A 157 20.59 26.38 15.18
CA ILE A 157 19.16 26.34 15.45
C ILE A 157 18.56 25.18 14.63
N ASN A 158 18.08 24.17 15.30
CA ASN A 158 17.25 23.13 14.68
C ASN A 158 15.84 23.69 14.54
N ILE A 159 15.46 24.03 13.31
CA ILE A 159 14.10 24.47 13.00
C ILE A 159 13.27 23.23 12.68
N ASP A 160 12.38 22.86 13.56
CA ASP A 160 11.31 21.89 13.26
C ASP A 160 10.05 22.66 12.86
N ALA A 161 9.86 22.81 11.54
CA ALA A 161 8.72 23.54 11.01
C ALA A 161 7.42 22.76 11.28
N LYS A 162 6.55 23.34 12.09
CA LYS A 162 5.21 22.80 12.33
C LYS A 162 4.37 23.02 11.09
N ILE A 163 3.79 21.95 10.56
CA ILE A 163 2.90 21.99 9.40
C ILE A 163 1.47 22.15 9.92
N GLU A 164 0.82 23.25 9.56
CA GLU A 164 -0.59 23.50 9.88
C GLU A 164 -1.35 23.79 8.60
N THR A 165 -2.59 23.28 8.52
CA THR A 165 -3.49 23.66 7.41
C THR A 165 -4.01 25.08 7.64
N PHE A 166 -4.52 25.74 6.58
CA PHE A 166 -5.16 27.06 6.71
C PHE A 166 -6.38 27.04 7.66
N GLU A 167 -6.92 25.87 7.96
CA GLU A 167 -7.98 25.66 8.95
C GLU A 167 -7.45 25.47 10.39
N GLY A 168 -6.12 25.60 10.61
CA GLY A 168 -5.50 25.45 11.93
C GLY A 168 -5.29 24.01 12.40
N LYS A 169 -5.46 23.00 11.52
CA LYS A 169 -5.19 21.61 11.87
C LYS A 169 -3.69 21.34 11.77
N LYS A 170 -3.09 20.90 12.87
CA LYS A 170 -1.69 20.48 12.91
C LYS A 170 -1.53 19.17 12.17
N THR A 171 -0.55 19.08 11.30
CA THR A 171 -0.20 17.85 10.56
C THR A 171 1.27 17.55 10.83
N SER A 172 1.59 16.31 11.18
CA SER A 172 2.96 15.86 11.38
C SER A 172 3.53 15.17 10.13
N LYS A 173 4.85 14.99 10.06
CA LYS A 173 5.49 14.15 9.04
C LYS A 173 4.93 12.71 9.07
N LEU A 174 4.59 12.24 10.28
CA LEU A 174 3.96 10.95 10.52
C LEU A 174 2.56 10.90 9.92
N GLY A 175 1.77 11.97 10.02
CA GLY A 175 0.45 12.10 9.38
C GLY A 175 0.51 12.02 7.86
N ALA A 176 1.54 12.58 7.23
CA ALA A 176 1.74 12.42 5.79
C ALA A 176 1.98 10.94 5.40
N GLY A 177 2.82 10.23 6.18
CA GLY A 177 3.04 8.79 6.01
C GLY A 177 1.76 7.96 6.17
N LEU A 178 0.94 8.27 7.18
CA LEU A 178 -0.34 7.58 7.40
C LEU A 178 -1.33 7.83 6.25
N LYS A 179 -1.46 9.06 5.73
CA LYS A 179 -2.29 9.36 4.54
C LYS A 179 -1.89 8.47 3.36
N LEU A 180 -0.60 8.28 3.18
CA LEU A 180 -0.01 7.46 2.13
C LEU A 180 -0.36 5.97 2.32
N ILE A 181 -0.20 5.45 3.53
CA ILE A 181 -0.53 4.06 3.86
C ILE A 181 -2.03 3.81 3.66
N PHE A 182 -2.90 4.65 4.21
CA PHE A 182 -4.36 4.47 4.09
C PHE A 182 -4.84 4.61 2.64
N GLY A 183 -4.34 5.60 1.90
CA GLY A 183 -4.64 5.76 0.48
C GLY A 183 -4.12 4.60 -0.36
N GLY A 184 -2.88 4.17 -0.12
CA GLY A 184 -2.25 3.03 -0.79
C GLY A 184 -3.01 1.72 -0.56
N ILE A 185 -3.36 1.44 0.71
CA ILE A 185 -4.16 0.25 1.06
C ILE A 185 -5.53 0.30 0.39
N ALA A 186 -6.24 1.45 0.43
CA ALA A 186 -7.55 1.58 -0.19
C ALA A 186 -7.48 1.37 -1.71
N GLY A 187 -6.52 2.00 -2.39
CA GLY A 187 -6.30 1.82 -3.83
C GLY A 187 -5.94 0.37 -4.19
N TYR A 188 -5.04 -0.26 -3.42
CA TYR A 188 -4.64 -1.65 -3.63
C TYR A 188 -5.78 -2.64 -3.39
N LEU A 189 -6.55 -2.48 -2.31
CA LEU A 189 -7.72 -3.33 -2.05
C LEU A 189 -8.74 -3.23 -3.17
N LEU A 190 -9.01 -2.03 -3.66
CA LEU A 190 -9.93 -1.85 -4.77
C LEU A 190 -9.41 -2.49 -6.06
N PHE A 191 -8.12 -2.32 -6.37
CA PHE A 191 -7.44 -2.98 -7.48
C PHE A 191 -7.61 -4.50 -7.40
N MET A 192 -7.32 -5.11 -6.26
CA MET A 192 -7.47 -6.54 -6.05
C MET A 192 -8.92 -7.02 -6.17
N PHE A 193 -9.87 -6.24 -5.62
CA PHE A 193 -11.29 -6.58 -5.72
C PHE A 193 -11.78 -6.57 -7.16
N ILE A 194 -11.40 -5.56 -7.94
CA ILE A 194 -11.78 -5.51 -9.37
C ILE A 194 -11.26 -6.74 -10.11
N ILE A 195 -10.00 -7.15 -9.88
CA ILE A 195 -9.41 -8.32 -10.53
C ILE A 195 -10.11 -9.61 -10.10
N ILE A 196 -10.25 -9.85 -8.80
CA ILE A 196 -10.82 -11.08 -8.26
C ILE A 196 -12.27 -11.26 -8.73
N TYR A 197 -13.10 -10.24 -8.49
CA TYR A 197 -14.51 -10.31 -8.85
C TYR A 197 -14.76 -10.25 -10.37
N GLY A 198 -13.89 -9.51 -11.11
CA GLY A 198 -13.92 -9.49 -12.57
C GLY A 198 -13.66 -10.88 -13.14
N ASN A 199 -12.62 -11.58 -12.67
CA ASN A 199 -12.33 -12.96 -13.05
C ASN A 199 -13.49 -13.90 -12.70
N MET A 200 -14.14 -13.74 -11.55
CA MET A 200 -15.29 -14.56 -11.18
C MET A 200 -16.46 -14.41 -12.17
N ILE A 201 -16.73 -13.20 -12.66
CA ILE A 201 -17.76 -12.98 -13.69
C ILE A 201 -17.38 -13.65 -14.98
N MET A 202 -16.16 -13.45 -15.45
CA MET A 202 -15.67 -14.05 -16.70
C MET A 202 -15.80 -15.58 -16.67
N ARG A 203 -15.28 -16.23 -15.62
CA ARG A 203 -15.39 -17.69 -15.43
C ARG A 203 -16.85 -18.15 -15.41
N SER A 204 -17.72 -17.46 -14.68
CA SER A 204 -19.12 -17.78 -14.60
C SER A 204 -19.84 -17.70 -15.96
N VAL A 205 -19.42 -16.79 -16.85
CA VAL A 205 -19.95 -16.71 -18.22
C VAL A 205 -19.40 -17.84 -19.07
N ILE A 206 -18.13 -18.20 -18.96
CA ILE A 206 -17.56 -19.36 -19.69
C ILE A 206 -18.22 -20.66 -19.25
N GLU A 207 -18.40 -20.89 -17.94
CA GLU A 207 -19.06 -22.08 -17.42
C GLU A 207 -20.51 -22.25 -17.95
N GLU A 208 -21.28 -21.16 -17.98
CA GLU A 208 -22.65 -21.20 -18.54
C GLU A 208 -22.65 -21.44 -20.03
N LYS A 209 -21.69 -20.89 -20.77
CA LYS A 209 -21.52 -21.12 -22.18
C LYS A 209 -21.18 -22.60 -22.45
N THR A 210 -20.15 -23.12 -21.81
CA THR A 210 -19.66 -24.50 -22.03
C THR A 210 -20.64 -25.56 -21.59
N SER A 211 -21.43 -25.30 -20.55
CA SER A 211 -22.51 -26.24 -20.11
C SER A 211 -23.78 -26.20 -20.96
N ARG A 212 -23.86 -25.34 -21.98
CA ARG A 212 -25.03 -25.10 -22.84
C ARG A 212 -26.32 -24.70 -22.10
N ILE A 213 -26.24 -24.44 -20.79
CA ILE A 213 -27.38 -23.96 -20.00
C ILE A 213 -27.90 -22.64 -20.55
N ILE A 214 -26.99 -21.87 -21.15
CA ILE A 214 -27.29 -20.57 -21.73
C ILE A 214 -28.36 -20.64 -22.85
N GLU A 215 -28.40 -21.71 -23.64
CA GLU A 215 -29.37 -21.88 -24.73
C GLU A 215 -30.80 -21.92 -24.18
N VAL A 216 -31.00 -22.58 -23.04
CA VAL A 216 -32.28 -22.63 -22.33
C VAL A 216 -32.64 -21.28 -21.71
N ILE A 217 -31.68 -20.60 -21.13
CA ILE A 217 -31.92 -19.30 -20.45
C ILE A 217 -32.28 -18.21 -21.47
N ILE A 218 -31.59 -18.14 -22.61
CA ILE A 218 -31.79 -17.11 -23.63
C ILE A 218 -33.15 -17.25 -24.32
N SER A 219 -33.71 -18.47 -24.37
CA SER A 219 -35.07 -18.63 -24.89
C SER A 219 -36.14 -17.91 -24.06
N SER A 220 -35.86 -17.64 -22.78
CA SER A 220 -36.81 -17.01 -21.85
C SER A 220 -36.39 -15.62 -21.38
N VAL A 221 -35.11 -15.26 -21.45
CA VAL A 221 -34.55 -14.01 -20.91
C VAL A 221 -33.65 -13.31 -21.92
N GLN A 222 -33.79 -11.99 -22.04
CA GLN A 222 -32.91 -11.18 -22.89
C GLN A 222 -31.45 -11.25 -22.39
N PRO A 223 -30.45 -11.46 -23.29
CA PRO A 223 -29.03 -11.54 -22.91
C PRO A 223 -28.52 -10.37 -22.05
N ILE A 224 -28.97 -9.15 -22.34
CA ILE A 224 -28.58 -7.97 -21.56
C ILE A 224 -29.09 -8.03 -20.11
N LYS A 225 -30.30 -8.57 -19.88
CA LYS A 225 -30.83 -8.70 -18.52
C LYS A 225 -30.10 -9.79 -17.75
N LEU A 226 -29.64 -10.82 -18.43
CA LEU A 226 -28.83 -11.88 -17.83
C LEU A 226 -27.45 -11.32 -17.42
N LEU A 227 -26.76 -10.60 -18.33
CA LEU A 227 -25.50 -9.95 -18.10
C LEU A 227 -25.57 -8.98 -16.91
N LEU A 228 -26.54 -8.05 -16.95
CA LEU A 228 -26.73 -7.07 -15.87
C LEU A 228 -27.10 -7.73 -14.55
N GLY A 229 -27.96 -8.74 -14.59
CA GLY A 229 -28.34 -9.49 -13.38
C GLY A 229 -27.15 -10.17 -12.71
N LYS A 230 -26.27 -10.75 -13.51
CA LYS A 230 -25.03 -11.38 -13.04
C LYS A 230 -24.06 -10.36 -12.45
N ILE A 231 -23.80 -9.27 -13.17
CA ILE A 231 -22.91 -8.20 -12.70
C ILE A 231 -23.46 -7.60 -11.39
N LEU A 232 -24.73 -7.19 -11.36
CA LEU A 232 -25.32 -6.58 -10.16
C LEU A 232 -25.42 -7.56 -8.97
N GLY A 233 -25.75 -8.82 -9.21
CA GLY A 233 -25.78 -9.83 -8.14
C GLY A 233 -24.43 -10.04 -7.49
N THR A 234 -23.36 -10.09 -8.30
CA THR A 234 -22.00 -10.24 -7.77
C THR A 234 -21.51 -8.93 -7.12
N THR A 235 -21.88 -7.75 -7.66
CA THR A 235 -21.60 -6.45 -7.00
C THR A 235 -22.17 -6.43 -5.58
N LEU A 236 -23.41 -6.85 -5.40
CA LEU A 236 -24.06 -6.92 -4.09
C LEU A 236 -23.32 -7.85 -3.12
N ALA A 237 -22.78 -8.97 -3.61
CA ALA A 237 -21.95 -9.85 -2.79
C ALA A 237 -20.65 -9.14 -2.33
N GLY A 238 -19.98 -8.44 -3.23
CA GLY A 238 -18.80 -7.63 -2.89
C GLY A 238 -19.11 -6.51 -1.89
N VAL A 239 -20.22 -5.80 -2.06
CA VAL A 239 -20.71 -4.79 -1.10
C VAL A 239 -20.96 -5.42 0.27
N THR A 240 -21.58 -6.60 0.31
CA THR A 240 -21.81 -7.34 1.56
C THR A 240 -20.50 -7.72 2.24
N GLN A 241 -19.52 -8.21 1.48
CA GLN A 241 -18.18 -8.52 2.00
C GLN A 241 -17.51 -7.29 2.62
N PHE A 242 -17.56 -6.16 1.93
CA PHE A 242 -16.99 -4.91 2.42
C PHE A 242 -17.68 -4.42 3.71
N ALA A 243 -19.02 -4.50 3.77
CA ALA A 243 -19.77 -4.16 4.97
C ALA A 243 -19.38 -5.06 6.16
N VAL A 244 -19.20 -6.37 5.94
CA VAL A 244 -18.72 -7.30 6.96
C VAL A 244 -17.30 -6.91 7.42
N TRP A 245 -16.41 -6.53 6.52
CA TRP A 245 -15.06 -6.09 6.87
C TRP A 245 -15.05 -4.83 7.73
N ILE A 246 -15.90 -3.84 7.41
CA ILE A 246 -16.06 -2.65 8.26
C ILE A 246 -16.48 -3.04 9.68
N VAL A 247 -17.47 -3.92 9.80
CA VAL A 247 -17.94 -4.39 11.11
C VAL A 247 -16.83 -5.12 11.88
N ILE A 248 -16.08 -6.00 11.21
CA ILE A 248 -14.96 -6.72 11.84
C ILE A 248 -13.87 -5.74 12.30
N ILE A 249 -13.49 -4.76 11.48
CA ILE A 249 -12.48 -3.76 11.84
C ILE A 249 -12.93 -2.93 13.06
N LEU A 250 -14.19 -2.52 13.10
CA LEU A 250 -14.75 -1.78 14.24
C LEU A 250 -14.74 -2.63 15.53
N LEU A 251 -15.11 -3.91 15.42
CA LEU A 251 -15.05 -4.84 16.55
C LEU A 251 -13.61 -5.07 17.03
N LEU A 252 -12.68 -5.29 16.10
CA LEU A 252 -11.27 -5.45 16.45
C LEU A 252 -10.70 -4.20 17.11
N ASN A 253 -11.04 -3.02 16.60
CA ASN A 253 -10.61 -1.76 17.21
C ASN A 253 -11.10 -1.61 18.67
N THR A 254 -12.38 -1.93 18.95
CA THR A 254 -12.90 -1.91 20.32
C THR A 254 -12.22 -2.92 21.22
N VAL A 255 -11.94 -4.12 20.73
CA VAL A 255 -11.23 -5.16 21.50
C VAL A 255 -9.78 -4.74 21.79
N ILE A 256 -9.07 -4.22 20.80
CA ILE A 256 -7.68 -3.75 20.95
C ILE A 256 -7.63 -2.59 21.96
N SER A 257 -8.51 -1.59 21.80
CA SER A 257 -8.59 -0.46 22.74
C SER A 257 -8.87 -0.90 24.18
N SER A 258 -9.72 -1.91 24.37
CA SER A 258 -10.02 -2.47 25.69
C SER A 258 -8.84 -3.22 26.32
N ILE A 259 -8.08 -3.97 25.51
CA ILE A 259 -6.90 -4.75 25.99
C ILE A 259 -5.76 -3.81 26.38
N PHE A 260 -5.51 -2.78 25.59
CA PHE A 260 -4.40 -1.84 25.81
C PHE A 260 -4.77 -0.65 26.71
N GLY A 261 -6.02 -0.60 27.23
CA GLY A 261 -6.48 0.48 28.11
C GLY A 261 -6.52 1.86 27.43
N ILE A 262 -6.62 1.89 26.10
CA ILE A 262 -6.64 3.12 25.30
C ILE A 262 -8.10 3.61 25.25
N ASP A 263 -8.39 4.74 25.90
CA ASP A 263 -9.71 5.36 25.81
C ASP A 263 -9.77 6.31 24.59
N PRO A 264 -10.53 5.94 23.52
CA PRO A 264 -10.63 6.77 22.33
C PRO A 264 -11.23 8.16 22.60
N SER A 265 -12.00 8.29 23.66
CA SER A 265 -12.63 9.57 24.05
C SER A 265 -11.65 10.50 24.77
N ALA A 266 -10.67 9.96 25.47
CA ALA A 266 -9.61 10.72 26.12
C ALA A 266 -8.64 11.36 25.12
N ILE A 267 -8.44 10.75 23.96
CA ILE A 267 -7.57 11.28 22.89
C ILE A 267 -8.12 12.57 22.29
N GLN A 268 -9.45 12.74 22.30
CA GLN A 268 -10.13 13.89 21.70
C GLN A 268 -10.16 15.14 22.61
N SER A 269 -9.86 14.99 23.91
CA SER A 269 -10.06 16.03 24.93
C SER A 269 -8.79 16.56 25.62
N GLN A 270 -7.61 16.02 25.33
CA GLN A 270 -6.38 16.49 26.00
C GLN A 270 -5.57 17.47 25.13
N PRO A 271 -5.37 18.72 25.61
CA PRO A 271 -4.33 19.58 25.07
C PRO A 271 -2.95 18.96 25.33
N GLN A 272 -2.06 19.04 24.37
CA GLN A 272 -0.70 18.47 24.32
C GLN A 272 0.26 18.84 25.47
N GLU A 273 -0.21 19.46 26.56
CA GLU A 273 0.66 20.02 27.60
C GLU A 273 0.96 19.10 28.80
N ILE A 274 0.40 17.87 28.87
CA ILE A 274 0.54 17.02 30.09
C ILE A 274 1.51 15.82 29.89
N LEU A 275 2.21 15.72 28.77
CA LEU A 275 3.06 14.55 28.49
C LEU A 275 4.58 14.83 28.71
N GLY A 276 4.92 15.35 29.85
CA GLY A 276 6.31 15.43 30.27
C GLY A 276 6.69 14.24 31.15
N GLU A 277 6.81 13.01 30.65
CA GLU A 277 7.51 11.84 31.25
C GLU A 277 6.97 10.48 30.80
N THR A 278 6.32 10.40 29.65
CA THR A 278 5.94 9.09 29.07
C THR A 278 7.06 8.51 28.21
N SER A 279 7.26 7.20 28.28
CA SER A 279 8.26 6.51 27.47
C SER A 279 8.08 6.82 25.97
N ASN A 280 9.17 6.90 25.22
CA ASN A 280 9.20 7.22 23.78
C ASN A 280 8.17 6.40 22.96
N SER A 281 7.92 5.16 23.37
CA SER A 281 6.97 4.25 22.71
C SER A 281 5.51 4.67 22.90
N GLN A 282 5.13 5.18 24.07
CA GLN A 282 3.75 5.63 24.32
C GLN A 282 3.44 6.95 23.61
N GLN A 283 4.43 7.83 23.47
CA GLN A 283 4.28 9.06 22.66
C GLN A 283 4.03 8.73 21.20
N ILE A 284 4.80 7.83 20.60
CA ILE A 284 4.61 7.39 19.21
C ILE A 284 3.21 6.81 18.99
N ILE A 285 2.72 5.97 19.89
CA ILE A 285 1.38 5.37 19.79
C ILE A 285 0.30 6.47 19.86
N THR A 286 0.45 7.42 20.77
CA THR A 286 -0.51 8.52 20.92
C THR A 286 -0.52 9.42 19.67
N ASP A 287 0.64 9.77 19.13
CA ASP A 287 0.76 10.57 17.91
C ASP A 287 0.13 9.87 16.71
N VAL A 288 0.36 8.55 16.56
CA VAL A 288 -0.28 7.73 15.52
C VAL A 288 -1.80 7.75 15.66
N LEU A 289 -2.34 7.58 16.86
CA LEU A 289 -3.78 7.58 17.09
C LEU A 289 -4.43 8.95 16.83
N VAL A 290 -3.78 10.02 17.23
CA VAL A 290 -4.22 11.40 16.94
C VAL A 290 -4.26 11.63 15.44
N GLU A 291 -3.21 11.24 14.71
CA GLU A 291 -3.15 11.42 13.26
C GLU A 291 -4.17 10.53 12.51
N ILE A 292 -4.40 9.30 12.96
CA ILE A 292 -5.47 8.44 12.41
C ILE A 292 -6.84 9.12 12.56
N ASN A 293 -7.09 9.75 13.70
CA ASN A 293 -8.36 10.46 13.92
C ASN A 293 -8.52 11.71 13.04
N ASN A 294 -7.41 12.32 12.62
CA ASN A 294 -7.39 13.45 11.70
C ASN A 294 -7.57 13.05 10.22
N LEU A 295 -7.45 11.76 9.90
CA LEU A 295 -7.68 11.28 8.53
C LEU A 295 -9.16 11.37 8.16
N PRO A 296 -9.49 11.68 6.90
CA PRO A 296 -10.87 11.68 6.41
C PRO A 296 -11.40 10.24 6.18
N ILE A 297 -11.32 9.37 7.21
CA ILE A 297 -11.64 7.94 7.10
C ILE A 297 -13.07 7.73 6.62
N TYR A 298 -14.03 8.51 7.16
CA TYR A 298 -15.42 8.41 6.73
C TYR A 298 -15.60 8.70 5.23
N ASN A 299 -14.99 9.79 4.75
CA ASN A 299 -15.02 10.12 3.31
C ASN A 299 -14.34 9.02 2.47
N LEU A 300 -13.20 8.50 2.95
CA LEU A 300 -12.47 7.42 2.28
C LEU A 300 -13.32 6.15 2.16
N LEU A 301 -14.01 5.73 3.24
CA LEU A 301 -14.86 4.55 3.26
C LEU A 301 -16.10 4.70 2.35
N VAL A 302 -16.76 5.86 2.39
CA VAL A 302 -17.91 6.15 1.53
C VAL A 302 -17.49 6.16 0.06
N MET A 303 -16.40 6.84 -0.26
CA MET A 303 -15.89 6.91 -1.64
C MET A 303 -15.32 5.59 -2.10
N PHE A 304 -14.68 4.80 -1.23
CA PHE A 304 -14.27 3.44 -1.54
C PHE A 304 -15.47 2.61 -2.04
N MET A 305 -16.62 2.67 -1.34
CA MET A 305 -17.83 1.96 -1.73
C MET A 305 -18.29 2.38 -3.14
N PHE A 306 -18.37 3.68 -3.41
CA PHE A 306 -18.84 4.18 -4.70
C PHE A 306 -17.85 3.87 -5.83
N PHE A 307 -16.55 4.05 -5.62
CA PHE A 307 -15.52 3.69 -6.61
C PHE A 307 -15.40 2.19 -6.81
N PHE A 308 -15.63 1.40 -5.76
CA PHE A 308 -15.74 -0.06 -5.88
C PHE A 308 -16.91 -0.44 -6.78
N ILE A 309 -18.11 0.07 -6.50
CA ILE A 309 -19.29 -0.23 -7.31
C ILE A 309 -19.04 0.20 -8.76
N GLY A 310 -18.64 1.46 -9.00
CA GLY A 310 -18.43 1.99 -10.35
C GLY A 310 -17.32 1.28 -11.11
N GLY A 311 -16.17 1.10 -10.49
CA GLY A 311 -15.02 0.41 -11.08
C GLY A 311 -15.31 -1.06 -11.35
N TYR A 312 -15.92 -1.75 -10.39
CA TYR A 312 -16.32 -3.13 -10.56
C TYR A 312 -17.33 -3.29 -11.70
N LEU A 313 -18.38 -2.46 -11.77
CA LEU A 313 -19.38 -2.50 -12.83
C LEU A 313 -18.73 -2.29 -14.21
N LEU A 314 -17.82 -1.32 -14.33
CA LEU A 314 -17.10 -1.05 -15.57
C LEU A 314 -16.27 -2.25 -16.01
N TYR A 315 -15.38 -2.73 -15.13
CA TYR A 315 -14.47 -3.82 -15.45
C TYR A 315 -15.20 -5.16 -15.63
N SER A 316 -16.21 -5.45 -14.83
CA SER A 316 -17.03 -6.66 -14.96
C SER A 316 -17.76 -6.74 -16.28
N SER A 317 -18.20 -5.61 -16.85
CA SER A 317 -18.81 -5.59 -18.18
C SER A 317 -17.81 -6.03 -19.25
N LEU A 318 -16.56 -5.58 -19.17
CA LEU A 318 -15.48 -5.96 -20.08
C LEU A 318 -15.07 -7.44 -19.90
N TYR A 319 -14.93 -7.88 -18.65
CA TYR A 319 -14.64 -9.29 -18.34
C TYR A 319 -15.74 -10.24 -18.83
N ALA A 320 -17.00 -9.86 -18.69
CA ALA A 320 -18.12 -10.65 -19.18
C ALA A 320 -18.16 -10.73 -20.72
N ALA A 321 -17.76 -9.65 -21.41
CA ALA A 321 -17.61 -9.67 -22.86
C ALA A 321 -16.49 -10.63 -23.30
N ILE A 322 -15.35 -10.66 -22.60
CA ILE A 322 -14.28 -11.66 -22.84
C ILE A 322 -14.83 -13.06 -22.62
N GLY A 323 -15.48 -13.32 -21.47
CA GLY A 323 -16.02 -14.64 -21.15
C GLY A 323 -17.02 -15.15 -22.19
N ALA A 324 -17.83 -14.25 -22.77
CA ALA A 324 -18.74 -14.63 -23.89
C ALA A 324 -18.00 -14.91 -25.20
N ALA A 325 -16.85 -14.23 -25.41
CA ALA A 325 -16.11 -14.37 -26.66
C ALA A 325 -15.27 -15.64 -26.73
N VAL A 326 -14.83 -16.20 -25.60
CA VAL A 326 -13.94 -17.38 -25.54
C VAL A 326 -14.68 -18.64 -25.12
N ASP A 327 -14.13 -19.81 -25.47
CA ASP A 327 -14.70 -21.12 -25.09
C ASP A 327 -13.94 -21.77 -23.92
N ASN A 328 -12.67 -21.36 -23.68
CA ASN A 328 -11.82 -21.91 -22.63
C ASN A 328 -11.17 -20.81 -21.79
N GLU A 329 -10.88 -21.08 -20.52
CA GLU A 329 -10.21 -20.15 -19.63
C GLU A 329 -8.78 -19.79 -20.11
N THR A 330 -8.07 -20.71 -20.73
CA THR A 330 -6.71 -20.48 -21.26
C THR A 330 -6.66 -19.41 -22.35
N ASP A 331 -7.71 -19.30 -23.16
CA ASP A 331 -7.80 -18.31 -24.23
C ASP A 331 -8.10 -16.89 -23.71
N THR A 332 -8.48 -16.77 -22.44
CA THR A 332 -8.80 -15.45 -21.84
C THR A 332 -7.59 -14.56 -21.65
N GLN A 333 -6.41 -15.15 -21.41
CA GLN A 333 -5.20 -14.38 -21.00
C GLN A 333 -4.81 -13.30 -22.02
N GLN A 334 -4.89 -13.61 -23.30
CA GLN A 334 -4.57 -12.65 -24.37
C GLN A 334 -5.52 -11.44 -24.42
N PHE A 335 -6.78 -11.61 -23.98
CA PHE A 335 -7.79 -10.53 -23.95
C PHE A 335 -7.84 -9.79 -22.62
N MET A 336 -7.40 -10.43 -21.54
CA MET A 336 -7.37 -9.82 -20.21
C MET A 336 -6.31 -8.71 -20.10
N LEU A 337 -5.14 -8.93 -20.70
CA LEU A 337 -4.00 -8.05 -20.54
C LEU A 337 -4.29 -6.60 -20.97
N PRO A 338 -4.91 -6.31 -22.12
CA PRO A 338 -5.28 -4.95 -22.51
C PRO A 338 -6.29 -4.27 -21.57
N ILE A 339 -7.15 -5.06 -20.91
CA ILE A 339 -8.14 -4.53 -19.95
C ILE A 339 -7.48 -4.26 -18.60
N LEU A 340 -6.52 -5.10 -18.19
CA LEU A 340 -5.79 -4.93 -16.92
C LEU A 340 -4.75 -3.82 -16.99
N MET A 341 -4.14 -3.57 -18.16
CA MET A 341 -3.06 -2.58 -18.30
C MET A 341 -3.42 -1.18 -17.77
N PRO A 342 -4.59 -0.61 -18.07
CA PRO A 342 -4.98 0.68 -17.48
C PRO A 342 -5.11 0.63 -15.96
N LEU A 343 -5.61 -0.47 -15.40
CA LEU A 343 -5.75 -0.65 -13.96
C LEU A 343 -4.38 -0.75 -13.27
N ILE A 344 -3.45 -1.51 -13.88
CA ILE A 344 -2.06 -1.62 -13.44
C ILE A 344 -1.37 -0.24 -13.53
N LEU A 345 -1.58 0.48 -14.64
CA LEU A 345 -1.06 1.83 -14.81
C LEU A 345 -1.60 2.77 -13.71
N GLY A 346 -2.87 2.65 -13.35
CA GLY A 346 -3.46 3.38 -12.23
C GLY A 346 -2.73 3.12 -10.91
N MET A 347 -2.34 1.87 -10.63
CA MET A 347 -1.53 1.52 -9.45
C MET A 347 -0.15 2.17 -9.50
N TYR A 348 0.56 2.09 -10.64
CA TYR A 348 1.87 2.72 -10.78
C TYR A 348 1.80 4.24 -10.61
N VAL A 349 0.85 4.90 -11.27
CA VAL A 349 0.63 6.34 -11.11
C VAL A 349 0.31 6.68 -9.65
N GLY A 350 -0.53 5.88 -9.00
CA GLY A 350 -0.83 6.04 -7.58
C GLY A 350 0.42 6.00 -6.71
N PHE A 351 1.26 4.98 -6.86
CA PHE A 351 2.46 4.84 -6.05
C PHE A 351 3.57 5.84 -6.37
N PHE A 352 3.79 6.18 -7.65
CA PHE A 352 4.93 7.01 -8.04
C PHE A 352 4.61 8.50 -8.15
N THR A 353 3.34 8.87 -8.34
CA THR A 353 3.00 10.29 -8.51
C THR A 353 2.13 10.86 -7.40
N VAL A 354 1.18 10.07 -6.87
CA VAL A 354 0.32 10.54 -5.77
C VAL A 354 1.11 10.67 -4.48
N ILE A 355 2.10 9.81 -4.27
CA ILE A 355 2.98 9.87 -3.09
C ILE A 355 3.72 11.21 -3.03
N ASP A 356 4.35 11.62 -4.13
CA ASP A 356 5.16 12.83 -4.19
C ASP A 356 4.30 14.08 -4.33
N ASN A 357 3.27 14.02 -5.20
CA ASN A 357 2.41 15.17 -5.46
C ASN A 357 0.95 14.74 -5.72
N PRO A 358 0.13 14.58 -4.67
CA PRO A 358 -1.27 14.16 -4.80
C PRO A 358 -2.14 15.17 -5.55
N HIS A 359 -1.75 16.44 -5.59
CA HIS A 359 -2.43 17.51 -6.30
C HIS A 359 -1.79 17.86 -7.65
N GLY A 360 -0.74 17.15 -8.05
CA GLY A 360 -0.04 17.33 -9.32
C GLY A 360 -0.93 17.00 -10.53
N ILE A 361 -0.57 17.56 -11.69
CA ILE A 361 -1.35 17.42 -12.94
C ILE A 361 -1.53 15.94 -13.31
N VAL A 362 -0.48 15.11 -13.21
CA VAL A 362 -0.54 13.68 -13.53
C VAL A 362 -1.53 12.97 -12.62
N SER A 363 -1.39 13.14 -11.29
CA SER A 363 -2.30 12.55 -10.31
C SER A 363 -3.75 12.97 -10.54
N GLN A 364 -3.98 14.24 -10.89
CA GLN A 364 -5.32 14.75 -11.21
C GLN A 364 -5.89 14.11 -12.47
N VAL A 365 -5.17 14.14 -13.59
CA VAL A 365 -5.64 13.61 -14.88
C VAL A 365 -6.00 12.13 -14.74
N PHE A 366 -5.10 11.31 -14.18
CA PHE A 366 -5.35 9.88 -14.02
C PHE A 366 -6.48 9.56 -13.04
N SER A 367 -6.78 10.46 -12.10
CA SER A 367 -7.95 10.31 -11.23
C SER A 367 -9.28 10.61 -11.90
N TYR A 368 -9.30 11.16 -13.13
CA TYR A 368 -10.51 11.37 -13.93
C TYR A 368 -10.66 10.36 -15.07
N ILE A 369 -9.58 9.70 -15.51
CA ILE A 369 -9.66 8.64 -16.53
C ILE A 369 -10.40 7.44 -15.94
N PRO A 370 -11.56 7.01 -16.49
CA PRO A 370 -12.45 6.03 -15.85
C PRO A 370 -11.81 4.68 -15.56
N LEU A 371 -10.83 4.27 -16.38
CA LEU A 371 -10.12 3.01 -16.20
C LEU A 371 -9.07 3.04 -15.08
N THR A 372 -8.56 4.21 -14.72
CA THR A 372 -7.55 4.38 -13.67
C THR A 372 -8.14 5.03 -12.42
N SER A 373 -9.20 5.83 -12.59
CA SER A 373 -9.79 6.66 -11.53
C SER A 373 -10.17 5.91 -10.26
N PRO A 374 -10.70 4.67 -10.31
CA PRO A 374 -11.09 3.97 -9.08
C PRO A 374 -9.92 3.80 -8.11
N VAL A 375 -8.73 3.53 -8.63
CA VAL A 375 -7.52 3.35 -7.82
C VAL A 375 -6.89 4.69 -7.48
N VAL A 376 -6.60 5.52 -8.49
CA VAL A 376 -5.85 6.77 -8.31
C VAL A 376 -6.60 7.78 -7.44
N MET A 377 -7.92 7.90 -7.61
CA MET A 377 -8.71 8.83 -6.79
C MET A 377 -8.73 8.40 -5.32
N LEU A 378 -8.90 7.11 -5.04
CA LEU A 378 -8.87 6.60 -3.65
C LEU A 378 -7.52 6.86 -2.96
N MET A 379 -6.42 6.72 -3.69
CA MET A 379 -5.09 7.03 -3.16
C MET A 379 -4.91 8.53 -2.87
N ARG A 380 -5.60 9.41 -3.62
CA ARG A 380 -5.57 10.86 -3.45
C ARG A 380 -6.45 11.38 -2.31
N ILE A 381 -7.58 10.73 -2.02
CA ILE A 381 -8.58 11.22 -1.05
C ILE A 381 -7.99 11.56 0.33
N PRO A 382 -7.10 10.77 0.96
CA PRO A 382 -6.52 11.09 2.25
C PRO A 382 -5.74 12.40 2.30
N PHE A 383 -5.28 12.89 1.14
CA PHE A 383 -4.53 14.14 1.01
C PHE A 383 -5.42 15.39 0.85
N GLY A 384 -6.75 15.25 1.04
CA GLY A 384 -7.66 16.39 1.05
C GLY A 384 -8.17 16.81 -0.32
N VAL A 385 -8.51 15.83 -1.19
CA VAL A 385 -9.13 16.11 -2.49
C VAL A 385 -10.54 16.71 -2.28
N PRO A 386 -10.88 17.85 -2.92
CA PRO A 386 -12.21 18.44 -2.81
C PRO A 386 -13.32 17.47 -3.26
N ILE A 387 -14.46 17.50 -2.56
CA ILE A 387 -15.57 16.57 -2.81
C ILE A 387 -16.11 16.68 -4.24
N TRP A 388 -16.11 17.88 -4.84
CA TRP A 388 -16.57 18.07 -6.21
C TRP A 388 -15.70 17.30 -7.24
N GLN A 389 -14.37 17.19 -7.01
CA GLN A 389 -13.48 16.39 -7.86
C GLN A 389 -13.81 14.90 -7.75
N GLN A 390 -14.09 14.42 -6.56
CA GLN A 390 -14.45 13.03 -6.29
C GLN A 390 -15.78 12.70 -6.99
N ILE A 391 -16.79 13.56 -6.87
CA ILE A 391 -18.10 13.39 -7.52
C ILE A 391 -17.97 13.45 -9.03
N LEU A 392 -17.20 14.39 -9.59
CA LEU A 392 -16.96 14.48 -11.03
C LEU A 392 -16.32 13.21 -11.57
N SER A 393 -15.28 12.69 -10.88
CA SER A 393 -14.64 11.43 -11.26
C SER A 393 -15.61 10.25 -11.25
N LEU A 394 -16.45 10.16 -10.21
CA LEU A 394 -17.52 9.16 -10.13
C LEU A 394 -18.53 9.29 -11.26
N ALA A 395 -18.97 10.49 -11.57
CA ALA A 395 -19.91 10.73 -12.68
C ALA A 395 -19.34 10.27 -14.03
N ILE A 396 -18.08 10.57 -14.31
CA ILE A 396 -17.38 10.13 -15.52
C ILE A 396 -17.24 8.59 -15.52
N LEU A 397 -16.91 7.98 -14.38
CA LEU A 397 -16.80 6.53 -14.22
C LEU A 397 -18.13 5.82 -14.53
N PHE A 398 -19.24 6.29 -13.94
CA PHE A 398 -20.57 5.71 -14.17
C PHE A 398 -21.08 5.96 -15.61
N ALA A 399 -20.79 7.13 -16.20
CA ALA A 399 -21.11 7.39 -17.60
C ALA A 399 -20.35 6.43 -18.53
N THR A 400 -19.08 6.18 -18.26
CA THR A 400 -18.26 5.23 -19.02
C THR A 400 -18.74 3.81 -18.82
N PHE A 401 -19.14 3.42 -17.59
CA PHE A 401 -19.75 2.12 -17.34
C PHE A 401 -21.00 1.89 -18.22
N MET A 402 -21.88 2.86 -18.38
CA MET A 402 -23.03 2.72 -19.28
C MET A 402 -22.60 2.44 -20.72
N GLY A 403 -21.57 3.11 -21.20
CA GLY A 403 -20.97 2.85 -22.52
C GLY A 403 -20.38 1.45 -22.64
N THR A 404 -19.62 1.01 -21.60
CA THR A 404 -19.00 -0.34 -21.60
C THR A 404 -20.04 -1.46 -21.50
N VAL A 405 -21.12 -1.30 -20.75
CA VAL A 405 -22.23 -2.26 -20.70
C VAL A 405 -22.92 -2.37 -22.07
N TRP A 406 -23.17 -1.24 -22.73
CA TRP A 406 -23.74 -1.27 -24.07
C TRP A 406 -22.83 -2.03 -25.05
N PHE A 407 -21.54 -1.74 -25.02
CA PHE A 407 -20.52 -2.44 -25.81
C PHE A 407 -20.47 -3.94 -25.48
N ALA A 408 -20.36 -4.27 -24.19
CA ALA A 408 -20.31 -5.63 -23.69
C ALA A 408 -21.57 -6.43 -24.04
N SER A 409 -22.74 -5.81 -23.98
CA SER A 409 -24.01 -6.50 -24.29
C SER A 409 -24.11 -6.96 -25.74
N LYS A 410 -23.55 -6.20 -26.68
CA LYS A 410 -23.49 -6.60 -28.09
C LYS A 410 -22.57 -7.81 -28.29
N ILE A 411 -21.37 -7.77 -27.69
CA ILE A 411 -20.42 -8.89 -27.74
C ILE A 411 -21.04 -10.13 -27.07
N TYR A 412 -21.63 -9.93 -25.89
CA TYR A 412 -22.26 -10.99 -25.11
C TYR A 412 -23.39 -11.70 -25.91
N ARG A 413 -24.25 -10.89 -26.57
CA ARG A 413 -25.38 -11.41 -27.37
C ARG A 413 -24.93 -12.35 -28.50
N VAL A 414 -23.85 -12.02 -29.21
CA VAL A 414 -23.33 -12.81 -30.32
C VAL A 414 -22.42 -13.93 -29.81
N GLY A 415 -21.46 -13.56 -28.94
CA GLY A 415 -20.39 -14.44 -28.50
C GLY A 415 -20.86 -15.63 -27.69
N ILE A 416 -21.90 -15.45 -26.85
CA ILE A 416 -22.42 -16.53 -25.99
C ILE A 416 -23.05 -17.70 -26.77
N LEU A 417 -23.48 -17.47 -28.04
CA LEU A 417 -24.05 -18.51 -28.92
C LEU A 417 -23.02 -19.06 -29.89
N MET A 418 -21.81 -18.50 -29.95
CA MET A 418 -20.78 -18.98 -30.85
C MET A 418 -19.87 -20.00 -30.15
N TYR A 419 -19.79 -21.20 -30.70
CA TYR A 419 -18.96 -22.30 -30.19
C TYR A 419 -17.92 -22.72 -31.22
N GLY A 420 -16.77 -23.20 -30.74
CA GLY A 420 -15.72 -23.87 -31.52
C GLY A 420 -14.90 -22.99 -32.44
N LYS A 421 -15.01 -21.65 -32.37
CA LYS A 421 -14.17 -20.72 -33.11
C LYS A 421 -13.26 -19.99 -32.13
N LYS A 422 -11.95 -19.98 -32.41
CA LYS A 422 -11.02 -19.12 -31.66
C LYS A 422 -11.38 -17.66 -31.93
N ALA A 423 -11.78 -16.96 -30.86
CA ALA A 423 -12.09 -15.55 -30.94
C ALA A 423 -10.83 -14.75 -31.36
N SER A 424 -10.99 -13.81 -32.28
CA SER A 424 -9.96 -12.83 -32.62
C SER A 424 -10.50 -11.41 -32.43
N TYR A 425 -9.62 -10.44 -32.24
CA TYR A 425 -10.03 -9.03 -32.12
C TYR A 425 -10.86 -8.56 -33.34
N ARG A 426 -10.52 -9.06 -34.55
CA ARG A 426 -11.25 -8.73 -35.77
C ARG A 426 -12.72 -9.27 -35.74
N GLU A 427 -12.93 -10.43 -35.19
CA GLU A 427 -14.27 -11.01 -35.05
C GLU A 427 -15.07 -10.27 -33.99
N ILE A 428 -14.49 -9.97 -32.85
CA ILE A 428 -15.15 -9.20 -31.79
C ILE A 428 -15.62 -7.84 -32.32
N ILE A 429 -14.81 -7.15 -33.13
CA ILE A 429 -15.19 -5.88 -33.77
C ILE A 429 -16.34 -6.07 -34.77
N LYS A 430 -16.39 -7.19 -35.49
CA LYS A 430 -17.54 -7.48 -36.39
C LYS A 430 -18.84 -7.71 -35.62
N TRP A 431 -18.78 -8.31 -34.41
CA TRP A 431 -19.96 -8.54 -33.57
C TRP A 431 -20.62 -7.25 -33.08
N LEU A 432 -19.90 -6.15 -33.06
CA LEU A 432 -20.47 -4.82 -32.73
C LEU A 432 -21.46 -4.30 -33.77
N LYS A 433 -21.43 -4.83 -34.97
CA LYS A 433 -22.34 -4.43 -36.07
C LYS A 433 -23.70 -5.11 -35.99
N TYR A 434 -23.80 -6.17 -35.20
CA TYR A 434 -25.03 -6.94 -34.96
C TYR A 434 -25.58 -6.62 -33.55
#